data_44c5f4c6b94b0f6b826797c6e0bf3b0d
#
_entry.id   44c5f4c6b94b0f6b826797c6e0bf3b0d
#
_cell.length_a   1.000
_cell.length_b   1.000
_cell.length_c   1.000
_cell.angle_alpha   90.00
_cell.angle_beta   90.00
_cell.angle_gamma   90.00
#
_symmetry.space_group_name_H-M   'P 1'
#
loop_
_entity.id
_entity.type
_entity.pdbx_description
1 polymer ?
#
loop_
_entity_poly.entity_id
_entity_poly.type
_entity_poly.pdbx_seq_one_letter_code
_entity_poly.pdbx_strand_id
1 'polypeptide(L)'
;MKKKKLKKPYFSIVTVVKNDETNIQKTIKSIISQNYKNFEYILIDGKSTDKTLEKINKYKNKIHYILSEKDKGIYFAMNKGIKLAKGEILVFVNSGDFLKSNALKVVSESFKNNKNFNYLFSTVLRHYTNTSIIK
;
A
#
# COMPACT_ATOMS: atom_id res chain seq x y z
N MET A 1 -8.36 -33.95 -8.42
CA MET A 1 -8.38 -32.49 -8.66
C MET A 1 -7.00 -31.91 -8.37
N LYS A 2 -6.30 -31.41 -9.36
CA LYS A 2 -5.02 -30.71 -9.15
C LYS A 2 -5.33 -29.39 -8.42
N LYS A 3 -4.91 -29.22 -7.17
CA LYS A 3 -4.97 -27.93 -6.47
C LYS A 3 -4.21 -26.91 -7.32
N LYS A 4 -4.92 -25.92 -7.88
CA LYS A 4 -4.32 -24.81 -8.60
C LYS A 4 -3.37 -24.13 -7.62
N LYS A 5 -2.05 -24.32 -7.80
CA LYS A 5 -1.02 -23.67 -6.97
C LYS A 5 -1.26 -22.16 -7.12
N LEU A 6 -1.75 -21.49 -6.10
CA LEU A 6 -1.95 -20.04 -6.12
C LEU A 6 -0.59 -19.42 -6.46
N LYS A 7 -0.54 -18.72 -7.59
CA LYS A 7 0.69 -18.09 -8.05
C LYS A 7 1.09 -17.05 -7.01
N LYS A 8 2.32 -17.13 -6.49
CA LYS A 8 2.86 -16.17 -5.53
C LYS A 8 2.72 -14.75 -6.10
N PRO A 9 2.20 -13.77 -5.34
CA PRO A 9 2.13 -12.40 -5.83
C PRO A 9 3.53 -11.84 -6.07
N TYR A 10 3.67 -10.97 -7.06
CA TYR A 10 4.94 -10.31 -7.32
C TYR A 10 5.19 -9.16 -6.33
N PHE A 11 4.15 -8.36 -6.07
CA PHE A 11 4.23 -7.31 -5.05
C PHE A 11 3.37 -7.64 -3.83
N SER A 12 3.87 -7.29 -2.65
CA SER A 12 3.06 -7.06 -1.45
C SER A 12 3.02 -5.55 -1.20
N ILE A 13 1.85 -4.95 -1.37
CA ILE A 13 1.65 -3.53 -1.08
C ILE A 13 1.11 -3.42 0.34
N VAL A 14 1.81 -2.67 1.18
CA VAL A 14 1.45 -2.45 2.58
C VAL A 14 1.09 -1.00 2.80
N THR A 15 -0.13 -0.77 3.26
CA THR A 15 -0.58 0.54 3.77
C THR A 15 -0.72 0.47 5.27
N VAL A 16 -0.12 1.42 5.96
CA VAL A 16 -0.35 1.64 7.39
C VAL A 16 -1.13 2.92 7.59
N VAL A 17 -2.07 2.91 8.53
CA VAL A 17 -2.95 4.04 8.80
C VAL A 17 -3.35 4.10 10.26
N LYS A 18 -3.53 5.30 10.77
CA LYS A 18 -4.19 5.57 12.06
C LYS A 18 -4.83 6.95 12.00
N ASN A 19 -6.17 7.00 12.21
CA ASN A 19 -6.95 8.23 12.24
C ASN A 19 -6.69 9.15 11.03
N ASP A 20 -6.91 8.62 9.82
CA ASP A 20 -6.81 9.38 8.57
C ASP A 20 -8.01 9.13 7.67
N GLU A 21 -9.19 9.44 8.20
CA GLU A 21 -10.44 9.30 7.44
C GLU A 21 -10.48 10.16 6.19
N THR A 22 -9.69 11.24 6.13
CA THR A 22 -9.69 12.17 5.00
C THR A 22 -9.01 11.58 3.76
N ASN A 23 -7.88 10.90 3.93
CA ASN A 23 -7.02 10.51 2.81
C ASN A 23 -7.06 9.02 2.48
N ILE A 24 -7.41 8.16 3.43
CA ILE A 24 -7.31 6.70 3.27
C ILE A 24 -8.01 6.18 2.01
N GLN A 25 -9.16 6.72 1.63
CA GLN A 25 -9.86 6.27 0.42
C GLN A 25 -9.10 6.59 -0.86
N LYS A 26 -8.40 7.74 -0.92
CA LYS A 26 -7.57 8.13 -2.07
C LYS A 26 -6.40 7.17 -2.22
N THR A 27 -5.74 6.83 -1.11
CA THR A 27 -4.66 5.84 -1.08
C THR A 27 -5.14 4.48 -1.59
N ILE A 28 -6.22 3.95 -1.03
CA ILE A 28 -6.79 2.65 -1.44
C ILE A 28 -7.13 2.66 -2.94
N LYS A 29 -7.83 3.68 -3.42
CA LYS A 29 -8.21 3.79 -4.84
C LYS A 29 -6.99 3.78 -5.76
N SER A 30 -5.91 4.47 -5.40
CA SER A 30 -4.69 4.52 -6.21
C SER A 30 -4.01 3.16 -6.36
N ILE A 31 -4.14 2.29 -5.35
CA ILE A 31 -3.58 0.94 -5.34
C ILE A 31 -4.47 -0.03 -6.13
N ILE A 32 -5.77 -0.07 -5.84
CA ILE A 32 -6.68 -1.04 -6.49
C ILE A 32 -6.90 -0.73 -7.99
N SER A 33 -6.68 0.51 -8.41
CA SER A 33 -6.79 0.96 -9.81
C SER A 33 -5.52 0.74 -10.64
N GLN A 34 -4.43 0.20 -10.06
CA GLN A 34 -3.22 -0.08 -10.82
C GLN A 34 -3.50 -0.98 -12.02
N ASN A 35 -2.87 -0.68 -13.15
CA ASN A 35 -2.99 -1.51 -14.37
C ASN A 35 -2.19 -2.82 -14.29
N TYR A 36 -1.21 -2.94 -13.40
CA TYR A 36 -0.50 -4.17 -13.06
C TYR A 36 -1.25 -4.91 -11.96
N LYS A 37 -1.61 -6.19 -12.18
CA LYS A 37 -2.53 -6.93 -11.29
C LYS A 37 -1.90 -8.03 -10.44
N ASN A 38 -0.61 -8.36 -10.66
CA ASN A 38 0.05 -9.41 -9.89
C ASN A 38 0.58 -8.87 -8.55
N PHE A 39 -0.33 -8.47 -7.66
CA PHE A 39 -0.01 -8.00 -6.32
C PHE A 39 -1.04 -8.49 -5.30
N GLU A 40 -0.63 -8.51 -4.05
CA GLU A 40 -1.53 -8.53 -2.90
C GLU A 40 -1.52 -7.18 -2.20
N TYR A 41 -2.65 -6.82 -1.58
CA TYR A 41 -2.80 -5.58 -0.83
C TYR A 41 -3.08 -5.88 0.64
N ILE A 42 -2.24 -5.37 1.52
CA ILE A 42 -2.27 -5.55 2.98
C ILE A 42 -2.47 -4.17 3.60
N LEU A 43 -3.47 -4.05 4.46
CA LEU A 43 -3.78 -2.80 5.15
C LEU A 43 -3.75 -3.03 6.66
N ILE A 44 -2.93 -2.25 7.35
CA ILE A 44 -2.76 -2.29 8.79
C ILE A 44 -3.29 -0.99 9.39
N ASP A 45 -4.36 -1.10 10.16
CA ASP A 45 -4.96 0.00 10.91
C ASP A 45 -4.54 -0.05 12.37
N GLY A 46 -3.95 1.01 12.87
CA GLY A 46 -3.47 1.17 14.25
C GLY A 46 -4.58 1.38 15.28
N LYS A 47 -5.74 0.72 15.10
CA LYS A 47 -6.95 0.89 15.91
C LYS A 47 -7.47 2.33 15.85
N SER A 48 -7.81 2.78 14.65
CA SER A 48 -8.41 4.13 14.43
C SER A 48 -9.72 4.28 15.19
N THR A 49 -9.96 5.49 15.69
CA THR A 49 -11.14 5.87 16.46
C THR A 49 -12.09 6.81 15.71
N ASP A 50 -11.66 7.28 14.55
CA ASP A 50 -12.45 8.06 13.59
C ASP A 50 -13.14 7.14 12.55
N LYS A 51 -13.62 7.70 11.44
CA LYS A 51 -14.26 6.93 10.37
C LYS A 51 -13.29 6.19 9.43
N THR A 52 -11.98 6.12 9.75
CA THR A 52 -10.97 5.46 8.92
C THR A 52 -11.36 4.02 8.62
N LEU A 53 -11.64 3.22 9.64
CA LEU A 53 -11.96 1.79 9.47
C LEU A 53 -13.28 1.58 8.71
N GLU A 54 -14.29 2.43 8.91
CA GLU A 54 -15.53 2.40 8.13
C GLU A 54 -15.24 2.60 6.64
N LYS A 55 -14.38 3.58 6.31
CA LYS A 55 -14.00 3.86 4.92
C LYS A 55 -13.18 2.74 4.29
N ILE A 56 -12.28 2.10 5.05
CA ILE A 56 -11.52 0.92 4.61
C ILE A 56 -12.49 -0.23 4.26
N ASN A 57 -13.47 -0.50 5.10
CA ASN A 57 -14.42 -1.59 4.95
C ASN A 57 -15.26 -1.50 3.66
N LYS A 58 -15.43 -0.32 3.07
CA LYS A 58 -16.06 -0.15 1.75
C LYS A 58 -15.28 -0.84 0.62
N TYR A 59 -14.00 -1.12 0.84
CA TYR A 59 -13.09 -1.77 -0.13
C TYR A 59 -12.63 -3.17 0.29
N LYS A 60 -13.23 -3.76 1.33
CA LYS A 60 -12.80 -5.05 1.89
C LYS A 60 -12.64 -6.17 0.85
N ASN A 61 -13.49 -6.19 -0.19
CA ASN A 61 -13.43 -7.18 -1.25
C ASN A 61 -12.27 -6.97 -2.26
N LYS A 62 -11.54 -5.86 -2.14
CA LYS A 62 -10.39 -5.49 -2.99
C LYS A 62 -9.07 -5.51 -2.22
N ILE A 63 -9.12 -5.68 -0.91
CA ILE A 63 -7.97 -5.72 -0.01
C ILE A 63 -7.81 -7.17 0.44
N HIS A 64 -6.61 -7.75 0.26
CA HIS A 64 -6.36 -9.16 0.55
C HIS A 64 -6.25 -9.42 2.06
N TYR A 65 -5.77 -8.44 2.81
CA TYR A 65 -5.63 -8.56 4.25
C TYR A 65 -5.89 -7.22 4.94
N ILE A 66 -6.77 -7.21 5.92
CA ILE A 66 -7.04 -6.03 6.79
C ILE A 66 -6.80 -6.47 8.22
N LEU A 67 -5.92 -5.78 8.91
CA LEU A 67 -5.66 -5.97 10.34
C LEU A 67 -5.85 -4.64 11.06
N SER A 68 -6.79 -4.59 12.02
CA SER A 68 -7.02 -3.43 12.86
C SER A 68 -6.74 -3.78 14.31
N GLU A 69 -5.62 -3.32 14.82
CA GLU A 69 -5.22 -3.52 16.21
C GLU A 69 -4.29 -2.41 16.70
N LYS A 70 -4.28 -2.19 18.00
CA LYS A 70 -3.38 -1.21 18.62
C LYS A 70 -1.92 -1.56 18.34
N ASP A 71 -1.13 -0.58 17.99
CA ASP A 71 0.32 -0.69 17.81
C ASP A 71 1.08 0.37 18.64
N LYS A 72 2.40 0.22 18.68
CA LYS A 72 3.31 1.13 19.38
C LYS A 72 3.91 2.20 18.45
N GLY A 73 3.30 2.40 17.27
CA GLY A 73 3.72 3.38 16.27
C GLY A 73 3.85 2.79 14.87
N ILE A 74 4.13 3.66 13.90
CA ILE A 74 4.13 3.36 12.46
C ILE A 74 5.04 2.18 12.10
N TYR A 75 6.23 2.08 12.67
CA TYR A 75 7.17 1.00 12.38
C TYR A 75 6.67 -0.37 12.89
N PHE A 76 5.94 -0.40 14.00
CA PHE A 76 5.29 -1.63 14.48
C PHE A 76 4.20 -2.07 13.52
N ALA A 77 3.39 -1.14 13.00
CA ALA A 77 2.39 -1.42 11.98
C ALA A 77 3.04 -1.94 10.68
N MET A 78 4.12 -1.29 10.22
CA MET A 78 4.90 -1.74 9.05
C MET A 78 5.42 -3.17 9.24
N ASN A 79 6.00 -3.49 10.41
CA ASN A 79 6.50 -4.82 10.71
C ASN A 79 5.39 -5.90 10.69
N LYS A 80 4.16 -5.57 11.09
CA LYS A 80 3.01 -6.47 10.94
C LYS A 80 2.72 -6.74 9.46
N GLY A 81 2.73 -5.69 8.62
CA GLY A 81 2.57 -5.82 7.19
C GLY A 81 3.65 -6.68 6.54
N ILE A 82 4.92 -6.50 6.93
CA ILE A 82 6.04 -7.32 6.46
C ILE A 82 5.82 -8.81 6.78
N LYS A 83 5.38 -9.12 7.99
CA LYS A 83 5.13 -10.52 8.41
C LYS A 83 4.01 -11.19 7.62
N LEU A 84 3.05 -10.43 7.11
CA LEU A 84 1.92 -10.93 6.32
C LEU A 84 2.26 -11.02 4.83
N ALA A 85 3.27 -10.28 4.37
CA ALA A 85 3.66 -10.18 2.98
C ALA A 85 4.16 -11.52 2.41
N LYS A 86 3.67 -11.89 1.22
CA LYS A 86 4.03 -13.11 0.48
C LYS A 86 4.68 -12.79 -0.87
N GLY A 87 4.64 -11.54 -1.30
CA GLY A 87 5.21 -11.06 -2.55
C GLY A 87 6.74 -11.14 -2.58
N GLU A 88 7.28 -11.07 -3.78
CA GLU A 88 8.73 -11.00 -3.98
C GLU A 88 9.27 -9.61 -3.67
N ILE A 89 8.48 -8.58 -3.95
CA ILE A 89 8.81 -7.18 -3.73
C ILE A 89 7.81 -6.57 -2.76
N LEU A 90 8.34 -5.92 -1.73
CA LEU A 90 7.55 -5.19 -0.74
C LEU A 90 7.47 -3.72 -1.13
N VAL A 91 6.26 -3.16 -1.12
CA VAL A 91 6.00 -1.75 -1.43
C VAL A 91 5.21 -1.13 -0.29
N PHE A 92 5.71 -0.05 0.28
CA PHE A 92 4.98 0.74 1.26
C PHE A 92 4.31 1.93 0.60
N VAL A 93 3.01 2.09 0.85
CA VAL A 93 2.20 3.25 0.45
C VAL A 93 1.37 3.65 1.65
N ASN A 94 1.88 4.56 2.46
CA ASN A 94 1.20 4.99 3.68
C ASN A 94 -0.09 5.76 3.39
N SER A 95 -1.00 5.84 4.35
CA SER A 95 -2.18 6.67 4.20
C SER A 95 -1.79 8.12 3.94
N GLY A 96 -2.45 8.76 2.98
CA GLY A 96 -2.09 10.08 2.46
C GLY A 96 -1.19 10.04 1.21
N ASP A 97 -0.43 8.97 1.01
CA ASP A 97 0.32 8.76 -0.23
C ASP A 97 -0.53 8.07 -1.29
N PHE A 98 -0.15 8.19 -2.55
CA PHE A 98 -0.81 7.50 -3.66
C PHE A 98 0.13 7.16 -4.80
N LEU A 99 -0.18 6.08 -5.49
CA LEU A 99 0.54 5.62 -6.67
C LEU A 99 -0.06 6.22 -7.95
N LYS A 100 0.77 6.59 -8.91
CA LYS A 100 0.31 6.83 -10.29
C LYS A 100 -0.15 5.51 -10.91
N SER A 101 -1.08 5.58 -11.87
CA SER A 101 -1.77 4.42 -12.46
C SER A 101 -0.86 3.33 -13.04
N ASN A 102 0.33 3.68 -13.49
CA ASN A 102 1.32 2.75 -14.07
C ASN A 102 2.52 2.45 -13.15
N ALA A 103 2.50 2.91 -11.90
CA ALA A 103 3.66 2.82 -11.01
C ALA A 103 4.16 1.37 -10.83
N LEU A 104 3.28 0.44 -10.53
CA LEU A 104 3.67 -0.96 -10.34
C LEU A 104 4.22 -1.61 -11.63
N LYS A 105 3.71 -1.22 -12.80
CA LYS A 105 4.22 -1.70 -14.08
C LYS A 105 5.66 -1.24 -14.29
N VAL A 106 5.93 0.06 -14.10
CA VAL A 106 7.28 0.65 -14.24
C VAL A 106 8.26 0.00 -13.26
N VAL A 107 7.88 -0.16 -12.00
CA VAL A 107 8.72 -0.82 -10.98
C VAL A 107 9.00 -2.28 -11.37
N SER A 108 7.99 -3.02 -11.82
CA SER A 108 8.15 -4.40 -12.28
C SER A 108 9.16 -4.52 -13.42
N GLU A 109 9.08 -3.63 -14.41
CA GLU A 109 10.01 -3.60 -15.56
C GLU A 109 11.44 -3.27 -15.11
N SER A 110 11.59 -2.31 -14.18
CA SER A 110 12.90 -1.94 -13.63
C SER A 110 13.60 -3.12 -12.95
N PHE A 111 12.89 -3.88 -12.12
CA PHE A 111 13.46 -5.06 -11.46
C PHE A 111 13.75 -6.21 -12.42
N LYS A 112 12.93 -6.39 -13.46
CA LYS A 112 13.17 -7.43 -14.48
C LYS A 112 14.42 -7.14 -15.31
N ASN A 113 14.66 -5.85 -15.61
CA ASN A 113 15.79 -5.42 -16.44
C ASN A 113 17.10 -5.34 -15.65
N ASN A 114 17.04 -5.26 -14.32
CA ASN A 114 18.20 -5.07 -13.44
C ASN A 114 18.14 -6.08 -12.28
N LYS A 115 18.60 -7.28 -12.52
CA LYS A 115 18.55 -8.38 -11.52
C LYS A 115 19.36 -8.14 -10.24
N ASN A 116 20.25 -7.16 -10.24
CA ASN A 116 21.09 -6.81 -9.09
C ASN A 116 20.45 -5.74 -8.18
N PHE A 117 19.24 -5.27 -8.48
CA PHE A 117 18.53 -4.34 -7.62
C PHE A 117 17.92 -5.05 -6.41
N ASN A 118 18.26 -4.57 -5.22
CA ASN A 118 17.64 -4.99 -3.96
C ASN A 118 16.59 -3.99 -3.48
N TYR A 119 16.65 -2.73 -3.93
CA TYR A 119 15.72 -1.67 -3.61
C TYR A 119 15.62 -0.66 -4.74
N LEU A 120 14.52 0.10 -4.74
CA LEU A 120 14.25 1.17 -5.69
C LEU A 120 13.57 2.32 -4.95
N PHE A 121 14.07 3.54 -5.15
CA PHE A 121 13.41 4.76 -4.73
C PHE A 121 12.77 5.45 -5.94
N SER A 122 11.59 6.03 -5.74
CA SER A 122 10.93 6.83 -6.76
C SER A 122 10.90 8.31 -6.36
N THR A 123 10.74 9.17 -7.35
CA THR A 123 10.50 10.60 -7.11
C THR A 123 9.12 10.77 -6.49
N VAL A 124 9.05 11.50 -5.38
CA VAL A 124 7.80 11.89 -4.72
C VAL A 124 7.40 13.28 -5.19
N LEU A 125 6.24 13.38 -5.85
CA LEU A 125 5.62 14.68 -6.15
C LEU A 125 4.78 15.10 -4.94
N ARG A 126 5.16 16.19 -4.28
CA ARG A 126 4.35 16.80 -3.22
C ARG A 126 3.40 17.81 -3.83
N HIS A 127 2.10 17.60 -3.66
CA HIS A 127 1.09 18.60 -3.99
C HIS A 127 0.75 19.40 -2.72
N TYR A 128 1.16 20.66 -2.71
CA TYR A 128 0.76 21.60 -1.66
C TYR A 128 -0.58 22.24 -2.09
N THR A 129 -1.65 21.97 -1.36
CA THR A 129 -2.99 22.52 -1.64
C THR A 129 -3.18 23.94 -1.14
N ASN A 130 -2.26 24.44 -0.29
CA ASN A 130 -2.27 25.84 0.19
C ASN A 130 -0.85 26.40 0.09
N THR A 131 -0.64 27.24 -0.90
CA THR A 131 0.52 28.11 -0.98
C THR A 131 0.29 29.37 -0.14
N SER A 132 0.28 29.23 1.17
CA SER A 132 0.60 30.37 2.02
C SER A 132 2.12 30.48 2.03
N ILE A 133 2.66 31.20 1.04
CA ILE A 133 4.05 31.66 1.08
C ILE A 133 4.10 32.67 2.23
N ILE A 134 4.58 32.25 3.38
CA ILE A 134 5.00 33.18 4.40
C ILE A 134 6.31 33.79 3.87
N LYS A 135 6.22 35.07 3.48
CA LYS A 135 7.39 35.89 3.15
C LYS A 135 8.14 36.21 4.42
#